data_186a15898b631f1e135771f4f74b8013
#
_entry.id   186a15898b631f1e135771f4f74b8013
#
_cell.length_a   1.000
_cell.length_b   1.000
_cell.length_c   1.000
_cell.angle_alpha   90.00
_cell.angle_beta   90.00
_cell.angle_gamma   90.00
#
_symmetry.space_group_name_H-M   'P 1'
#
loop_
_entity.id
_entity.type
_entity.pdbx_description
1 polymer ?
#
loop_
_entity_poly.entity_id
_entity_poly.type
_entity_poly.pdbx_seq_one_letter_code
_entity_poly.pdbx_strand_id
1 'polypeptide(L)'
;LESLNIIRALNDTHVANLLYTGLVTIIVISIVTIALTLFASHKIAGPLYRLEKNAEVIGNGDLTLETHLRENDEVTGVAEALNKMTQGLRSNMIDIRNNLDDVKRVSEEAGQVIKNKKISEREINKLFARLSNKIKNLNNSASRFTVK
;
A
#
# COMPACT_ATOMS: atom_id res chain seq x y z
N LEU A 1 7.29 -43.07 -64.97
CA LEU A 1 6.02 -42.55 -64.49
C LEU A 1 5.71 -43.07 -63.09
N GLU A 2 6.04 -44.30 -62.75
CA GLU A 2 5.78 -44.95 -61.46
C GLU A 2 6.60 -44.28 -60.30
N SER A 3 7.89 -43.98 -60.56
CA SER A 3 8.77 -43.30 -59.61
C SER A 3 8.32 -41.90 -59.24
N LEU A 4 7.73 -41.15 -60.17
CA LEU A 4 7.19 -39.81 -59.94
C LEU A 4 5.94 -39.84 -59.05
N ASN A 5 5.12 -40.85 -59.22
CA ASN A 5 3.89 -41.05 -58.38
C ASN A 5 4.25 -41.44 -56.95
N ILE A 6 5.29 -42.25 -56.75
CA ILE A 6 5.79 -42.60 -55.42
C ILE A 6 6.37 -41.36 -54.70
N ILE A 7 7.15 -40.54 -55.39
CA ILE A 7 7.71 -39.32 -54.83
C ILE A 7 6.60 -38.31 -54.42
N ARG A 8 5.57 -38.14 -55.23
CA ARG A 8 4.40 -37.31 -54.89
C ARG A 8 3.64 -37.82 -53.66
N ALA A 9 3.35 -39.13 -53.62
CA ALA A 9 2.63 -39.75 -52.50
C ALA A 9 3.43 -39.63 -51.19
N LEU A 10 4.77 -39.77 -51.21
CA LEU A 10 5.61 -39.57 -50.06
C LEU A 10 5.63 -38.09 -49.60
N ASN A 11 5.71 -37.15 -50.56
CA ASN A 11 5.66 -35.74 -50.24
C ASN A 11 4.33 -35.32 -49.62
N ASP A 12 3.21 -35.80 -50.14
CA ASP A 12 1.87 -35.48 -49.62
C ASP A 12 1.66 -36.03 -48.20
N THR A 13 2.15 -37.23 -47.90
CA THR A 13 2.09 -37.81 -46.55
C THR A 13 2.96 -37.09 -45.56
N HIS A 14 4.16 -36.67 -45.98
CA HIS A 14 5.04 -35.87 -45.09
C HIS A 14 4.46 -34.48 -44.79
N VAL A 15 3.90 -33.81 -45.80
CA VAL A 15 3.25 -32.50 -45.62
C VAL A 15 2.03 -32.63 -44.72
N ALA A 16 1.19 -33.64 -44.92
CA ALA A 16 0.03 -33.87 -44.06
C ALA A 16 0.40 -34.12 -42.59
N ASN A 17 1.45 -34.93 -42.35
CA ASN A 17 1.96 -35.20 -41.01
C ASN A 17 2.55 -33.93 -40.34
N LEU A 18 3.28 -33.09 -41.08
CA LEU A 18 3.80 -31.85 -40.58
C LEU A 18 2.68 -30.88 -40.19
N LEU A 19 1.66 -30.76 -41.04
CA LEU A 19 0.48 -29.92 -40.76
C LEU A 19 -0.29 -30.42 -39.54
N TYR A 20 -0.53 -31.71 -39.43
CA TYR A 20 -1.21 -32.30 -38.27
C TYR A 20 -0.42 -32.09 -36.97
N THR A 21 0.90 -32.39 -37.00
CA THR A 21 1.75 -32.20 -35.84
C THR A 21 1.83 -30.70 -35.43
N GLY A 22 1.95 -29.79 -36.41
CA GLY A 22 1.93 -28.34 -36.16
C GLY A 22 0.61 -27.91 -35.54
N LEU A 23 -0.54 -28.36 -36.04
CA LEU A 23 -1.85 -28.03 -35.49
C LEU A 23 -2.01 -28.53 -34.05
N VAL A 24 -1.64 -29.78 -33.78
CA VAL A 24 -1.71 -30.35 -32.43
C VAL A 24 -0.82 -29.58 -31.46
N THR A 25 0.40 -29.24 -31.89
CA THR A 25 1.35 -28.46 -31.07
C THR A 25 0.78 -27.08 -30.71
N ILE A 26 0.21 -26.36 -31.66
CA ILE A 26 -0.42 -25.06 -31.44
C ILE A 26 -1.57 -25.18 -30.44
N ILE A 27 -2.42 -26.17 -30.55
CA ILE A 27 -3.53 -26.38 -29.61
C ILE A 27 -3.00 -26.63 -28.19
N VAL A 28 -2.02 -27.52 -28.03
CA VAL A 28 -1.44 -27.86 -26.74
C VAL A 28 -0.79 -26.62 -26.09
N ILE A 29 0.02 -25.86 -26.83
CA ILE A 29 0.65 -24.65 -26.35
C ILE A 29 -0.41 -23.63 -25.95
N SER A 30 -1.47 -23.45 -26.75
CA SER A 30 -2.55 -22.51 -26.44
C SER A 30 -3.24 -22.84 -25.11
N ILE A 31 -3.58 -24.12 -24.90
CA ILE A 31 -4.24 -24.60 -23.68
C ILE A 31 -3.33 -24.35 -22.45
N VAL A 32 -2.05 -24.71 -22.55
CA VAL A 32 -1.07 -24.50 -21.46
C VAL A 32 -0.91 -23.00 -21.15
N THR A 33 -0.80 -22.17 -22.19
CA THR A 33 -0.65 -20.71 -22.01
C THR A 33 -1.88 -20.11 -21.33
N ILE A 34 -3.08 -20.47 -21.75
CA ILE A 34 -4.33 -20.01 -21.13
C ILE A 34 -4.39 -20.43 -19.66
N ALA A 35 -4.09 -21.70 -19.36
CA ALA A 35 -4.10 -22.21 -18.00
C ALA A 35 -3.11 -21.47 -17.08
N LEU A 36 -1.88 -21.25 -17.55
CA LEU A 36 -0.85 -20.50 -16.81
C LEU A 36 -1.27 -19.04 -16.60
N THR A 37 -1.82 -18.40 -17.62
CA THR A 37 -2.29 -17.00 -17.54
C THR A 37 -3.42 -16.86 -16.52
N LEU A 38 -4.41 -17.73 -16.53
CA LEU A 38 -5.49 -17.72 -15.55
C LEU A 38 -4.98 -17.95 -14.14
N PHE A 39 -4.08 -18.90 -13.95
CA PHE A 39 -3.49 -19.20 -12.65
C PHE A 39 -2.70 -18.01 -12.09
N ALA A 40 -1.84 -17.38 -12.89
CA ALA A 40 -1.08 -16.20 -12.52
C ALA A 40 -1.99 -15.00 -12.22
N SER A 41 -3.01 -14.76 -13.06
CA SER A 41 -3.97 -13.68 -12.84
C SER A 41 -4.71 -13.82 -11.53
N HIS A 42 -5.15 -15.00 -11.14
CA HIS A 42 -5.83 -15.19 -9.86
C HIS A 42 -4.92 -14.99 -8.64
N LYS A 43 -3.64 -15.32 -8.74
CA LYS A 43 -2.66 -15.10 -7.67
C LYS A 43 -2.29 -13.62 -7.45
N ILE A 44 -2.47 -12.79 -8.44
CA ILE A 44 -2.11 -11.35 -8.39
C ILE A 44 -3.35 -10.47 -8.23
N ALA A 45 -4.39 -10.69 -9.02
CA ALA A 45 -5.55 -9.80 -9.06
C ALA A 45 -6.34 -9.76 -7.72
N GLY A 46 -6.50 -10.92 -7.05
CA GLY A 46 -7.21 -10.99 -5.78
C GLY A 46 -6.53 -10.21 -4.64
N PRO A 47 -5.24 -10.48 -4.36
CA PRO A 47 -4.47 -9.71 -3.38
C PRO A 47 -4.37 -8.23 -3.72
N LEU A 48 -4.17 -7.87 -4.98
CA LEU A 48 -4.08 -6.48 -5.44
C LEU A 48 -5.37 -5.69 -5.16
N TYR A 49 -6.54 -6.29 -5.43
CA TYR A 49 -7.82 -5.67 -5.10
C TYR A 49 -7.97 -5.41 -3.59
N ARG A 50 -7.50 -6.32 -2.73
CA ARG A 50 -7.49 -6.11 -1.28
C ARG A 50 -6.57 -4.95 -0.88
N LEU A 51 -5.38 -4.87 -1.48
CA LEU A 51 -4.44 -3.78 -1.25
C LEU A 51 -5.04 -2.43 -1.65
N GLU A 52 -5.71 -2.36 -2.80
CA GLU A 52 -6.42 -1.17 -3.27
C GLU A 52 -7.49 -0.73 -2.26
N LYS A 53 -8.36 -1.64 -1.82
CA LYS A 53 -9.40 -1.34 -0.83
C LYS A 53 -8.82 -0.89 0.51
N ASN A 54 -7.76 -1.54 0.98
CA ASN A 54 -7.10 -1.15 2.22
C ASN A 54 -6.42 0.23 2.10
N ALA A 55 -5.80 0.52 0.96
CA ALA A 55 -5.22 1.84 0.68
C ALA A 55 -6.30 2.95 0.65
N GLU A 56 -7.48 2.66 0.10
CA GLU A 56 -8.63 3.58 0.12
C GLU A 56 -9.09 3.89 1.56
N VAL A 57 -9.22 2.86 2.41
CA VAL A 57 -9.60 3.01 3.83
C VAL A 57 -8.56 3.83 4.60
N ILE A 58 -7.26 3.54 4.38
CA ILE A 58 -6.15 4.30 4.97
C ILE A 58 -6.17 5.76 4.48
N GLY A 59 -6.41 5.98 3.18
CA GLY A 59 -6.53 7.30 2.57
C GLY A 59 -7.69 8.13 3.15
N ASN A 60 -8.77 7.47 3.59
CA ASN A 60 -9.89 8.08 4.27
C ASN A 60 -9.64 8.35 5.77
N GLY A 61 -8.42 8.07 6.26
CA GLY A 61 -7.99 8.39 7.61
C GLY A 61 -8.08 7.27 8.63
N ASP A 62 -8.54 6.08 8.26
CA ASP A 62 -8.49 4.91 9.14
C ASP A 62 -7.09 4.26 9.09
N LEU A 63 -6.26 4.65 10.05
CA LEU A 63 -4.91 4.11 10.22
C LEU A 63 -4.89 2.88 11.15
N THR A 64 -6.04 2.31 11.53
CA THR A 64 -6.09 1.13 12.42
C THR A 64 -5.97 -0.17 11.66
N LEU A 65 -6.20 -0.12 10.35
CA LEU A 65 -6.22 -1.28 9.48
C LEU A 65 -4.82 -1.88 9.31
N GLU A 66 -4.73 -3.20 9.36
CA GLU A 66 -3.54 -3.97 9.01
C GLU A 66 -3.88 -4.92 7.86
N THR A 67 -3.06 -4.87 6.84
CA THR A 67 -3.25 -5.67 5.62
C THR A 67 -2.58 -7.02 5.77
N HIS A 68 -3.38 -8.09 5.83
CA HIS A 68 -2.87 -9.45 5.87
C HIS A 68 -3.08 -10.13 4.51
N LEU A 69 -2.00 -10.58 3.89
CA LEU A 69 -1.99 -11.43 2.71
C LEU A 69 -1.53 -12.85 3.09
N ARG A 70 -1.77 -13.80 2.20
CA ARG A 70 -1.30 -15.17 2.39
C ARG A 70 0.20 -15.23 2.10
N GLU A 71 0.94 -16.12 2.78
CA GLU A 71 2.40 -16.26 2.64
C GLU A 71 2.90 -16.52 1.21
N ASN A 72 2.02 -17.05 0.33
CA ASN A 72 2.36 -17.38 -1.05
C ASN A 72 1.80 -16.37 -2.07
N ASP A 73 1.33 -15.20 -1.63
CA ASP A 73 0.88 -14.16 -2.55
C ASP A 73 2.09 -13.37 -3.07
N GLU A 74 2.20 -13.21 -4.39
CA GLU A 74 3.32 -12.52 -5.05
C GLU A 74 3.47 -11.05 -4.65
N VAL A 75 2.42 -10.45 -4.08
CA VAL A 75 2.38 -9.04 -3.66
C VAL A 75 2.55 -8.85 -2.14
N THR A 76 3.03 -9.86 -1.42
CA THR A 76 3.24 -9.79 0.05
C THR A 76 4.16 -8.63 0.43
N GLY A 77 5.24 -8.38 -0.32
CA GLY A 77 6.13 -7.24 -0.09
C GLY A 77 5.45 -5.87 -0.18
N VAL A 78 4.43 -5.74 -1.04
CA VAL A 78 3.63 -4.50 -1.14
C VAL A 78 2.74 -4.33 0.10
N ALA A 79 2.14 -5.41 0.60
CA ALA A 79 1.36 -5.40 1.84
C ALA A 79 2.20 -4.99 3.06
N GLU A 80 3.42 -5.54 3.18
CA GLU A 80 4.35 -5.16 4.25
C GLU A 80 4.76 -3.69 4.17
N ALA A 81 5.05 -3.19 2.97
CA ALA A 81 5.37 -1.78 2.75
C ALA A 81 4.18 -0.87 3.11
N LEU A 82 2.94 -1.25 2.75
CA LEU A 82 1.71 -0.54 3.10
C LEU A 82 1.51 -0.53 4.62
N ASN A 83 1.68 -1.66 5.30
CA ASN A 83 1.56 -1.77 6.76
C ASN A 83 2.60 -0.89 7.47
N LYS A 84 3.85 -0.90 7.02
CA LYS A 84 4.92 -0.07 7.56
C LYS A 84 4.62 1.42 7.38
N MET A 85 4.11 1.81 6.21
CA MET A 85 3.67 3.18 5.94
C MET A 85 2.53 3.59 6.88
N THR A 86 1.50 2.76 7.01
CA THR A 86 0.33 3.00 7.86
C THR A 86 0.73 3.12 9.33
N GLN A 87 1.60 2.26 9.81
CA GLN A 87 2.13 2.30 11.17
C GLN A 87 2.92 3.58 11.43
N GLY A 88 3.75 4.01 10.48
CA GLY A 88 4.48 5.29 10.57
C GLY A 88 3.55 6.49 10.61
N LEU A 89 2.53 6.52 9.74
CA LEU A 89 1.50 7.57 9.75
C LEU A 89 0.71 7.60 11.07
N ARG A 90 0.29 6.44 11.57
CA ARG A 90 -0.40 6.29 12.85
C ARG A 90 0.43 6.85 14.01
N SER A 91 1.71 6.45 14.11
CA SER A 91 2.60 6.94 15.17
C SER A 91 2.75 8.45 15.12
N ASN A 92 2.99 9.03 13.95
CA ASN A 92 3.11 10.47 13.78
C ASN A 92 1.81 11.21 14.12
N MET A 93 0.64 10.65 13.76
CA MET A 93 -0.66 11.24 14.07
C MET A 93 -0.96 11.19 15.57
N ILE A 94 -0.59 10.12 16.27
CA ILE A 94 -0.70 10.02 17.73
C ILE A 94 0.19 11.08 18.39
N ASP A 95 1.44 11.25 17.93
CA ASP A 95 2.36 12.28 18.44
C ASP A 95 1.78 13.70 18.29
N ILE A 96 1.23 14.01 17.11
CA ILE A 96 0.58 15.29 16.83
C ILE A 96 -0.60 15.51 17.77
N ARG A 97 -1.48 14.50 17.92
CA ARG A 97 -2.64 14.58 18.80
C ARG A 97 -2.27 14.82 20.26
N ASN A 98 -1.29 14.07 20.77
CA ASN A 98 -0.79 14.24 22.12
C ASN A 98 -0.21 15.63 22.35
N ASN A 99 0.54 16.16 21.39
CA ASN A 99 1.09 17.53 21.48
C ASN A 99 -0.02 18.60 21.42
N LEU A 100 -1.07 18.38 20.63
CA LEU A 100 -2.25 19.26 20.59
C LEU A 100 -2.99 19.25 21.92
N ASP A 101 -3.22 18.08 22.52
CA ASP A 101 -3.88 17.97 23.83
C ASP A 101 -3.06 18.67 24.93
N ASP A 102 -1.72 18.58 24.85
CA ASP A 102 -0.82 19.29 25.75
C ASP A 102 -0.92 20.82 25.58
N VAL A 103 -0.95 21.32 24.34
CA VAL A 103 -1.15 22.76 24.07
C VAL A 103 -2.50 23.23 24.62
N LYS A 104 -3.57 22.45 24.37
CA LYS A 104 -4.91 22.75 24.87
C LYS A 104 -4.94 22.85 26.39
N ARG A 105 -4.35 21.87 27.09
CA ARG A 105 -4.27 21.86 28.55
C ARG A 105 -3.54 23.08 29.11
N VAL A 106 -2.39 23.41 28.56
CA VAL A 106 -1.62 24.61 29.02
C VAL A 106 -2.38 25.91 28.73
N SER A 107 -3.10 25.98 27.62
CA SER A 107 -3.96 27.13 27.29
C SER A 107 -5.14 27.27 28.25
N GLU A 108 -5.77 26.18 28.64
CA GLU A 108 -6.86 26.16 29.63
C GLU A 108 -6.35 26.57 31.01
N GLU A 109 -5.17 26.04 31.45
CA GLU A 109 -4.50 26.48 32.69
C GLU A 109 -4.24 27.99 32.67
N ALA A 110 -3.70 28.52 31.57
CA ALA A 110 -3.45 29.95 31.43
C ALA A 110 -4.73 30.76 31.51
N GLY A 111 -5.83 30.31 30.88
CA GLY A 111 -7.14 30.96 30.93
C GLY A 111 -7.73 31.01 32.35
N GLN A 112 -7.56 29.94 33.13
CA GLN A 112 -8.02 29.90 34.54
C GLN A 112 -7.20 30.84 35.44
N VAL A 113 -5.88 30.81 35.23
CA VAL A 113 -4.95 31.66 35.99
C VAL A 113 -5.24 33.15 35.74
N ILE A 114 -5.50 33.56 34.50
CA ILE A 114 -5.87 34.94 34.14
C ILE A 114 -7.17 35.40 34.80
N LYS A 115 -8.16 34.51 34.92
CA LYS A 115 -9.46 34.80 35.56
C LYS A 115 -9.32 35.11 37.06
N ASN A 116 -8.32 34.56 37.72
CA ASN A 116 -8.13 34.65 39.19
C ASN A 116 -7.44 35.94 39.69
N LYS A 117 -7.41 37.03 38.95
CA LYS A 117 -7.01 38.41 39.30
C LYS A 117 -5.80 38.63 40.24
N LYS A 118 -5.13 37.60 40.75
CA LYS A 118 -3.91 37.67 41.61
C LYS A 118 -2.75 36.93 40.98
N ILE A 119 -2.35 37.36 39.79
CA ILE A 119 -1.31 36.66 39.06
C ILE A 119 -0.02 37.45 39.16
N SER A 120 1.05 36.76 39.51
CA SER A 120 2.43 37.30 39.45
C SER A 120 2.91 37.28 37.99
N GLU A 121 3.58 38.31 37.54
CA GLU A 121 4.26 38.41 36.26
C GLU A 121 5.15 37.17 35.99
N ARG A 122 5.74 36.63 37.07
CA ARG A 122 6.59 35.43 37.01
C ARG A 122 5.83 34.16 36.64
N GLU A 123 4.57 34.04 37.03
CA GLU A 123 3.69 32.90 36.69
C GLU A 123 3.24 33.01 35.24
N ILE A 124 2.90 34.20 34.79
CA ILE A 124 2.57 34.47 33.38
C ILE A 124 3.74 34.08 32.49
N ASN A 125 4.95 34.52 32.80
CA ASN A 125 6.14 34.20 32.02
C ASN A 125 6.43 32.68 31.97
N LYS A 126 6.20 31.95 33.07
CA LYS A 126 6.31 30.48 33.10
C LYS A 126 5.30 29.81 32.19
N LEU A 127 4.04 30.26 32.18
CA LEU A 127 3.00 29.71 31.30
C LEU A 127 3.31 29.95 29.83
N PHE A 128 3.77 31.18 29.49
CA PHE A 128 4.21 31.49 28.13
C PHE A 128 5.37 30.62 27.67
N ALA A 129 6.37 30.40 28.51
CA ALA A 129 7.50 29.53 28.19
C ALA A 129 7.07 28.08 27.98
N ARG A 130 6.15 27.55 28.81
CA ARG A 130 5.58 26.20 28.65
C ARG A 130 4.78 26.08 27.35
N LEU A 131 3.93 27.05 27.05
CA LEU A 131 3.14 27.08 25.82
C LEU A 131 4.03 27.13 24.58
N SER A 132 5.02 28.01 24.57
CA SER A 132 6.00 28.15 23.49
C SER A 132 6.74 26.82 23.22
N ASN A 133 7.19 26.13 24.27
CA ASN A 133 7.84 24.83 24.15
C ASN A 133 6.88 23.75 23.59
N LYS A 134 5.61 23.74 24.00
CA LYS A 134 4.63 22.79 23.50
C LYS A 134 4.29 23.04 22.03
N ILE A 135 4.16 24.31 21.62
CA ILE A 135 3.97 24.70 20.21
C ILE A 135 5.19 24.28 19.37
N LYS A 136 6.41 24.47 19.89
CA LYS A 136 7.62 24.02 19.20
C LYS A 136 7.64 22.50 18.99
N ASN A 137 7.25 21.73 20.00
CA ASN A 137 7.15 20.27 19.89
C ASN A 137 6.11 19.85 18.85
N LEU A 138 4.94 20.50 18.83
CA LEU A 138 3.90 20.28 17.84
C LEU A 138 4.42 20.57 16.43
N ASN A 139 5.09 21.70 16.25
CA ASN A 139 5.68 22.06 14.95
C ASN A 139 6.72 21.03 14.49
N ASN A 140 7.57 20.54 15.40
CA ASN A 140 8.54 19.49 15.09
C ASN A 140 7.87 18.16 14.69
N SER A 141 6.75 17.80 15.32
CA SER A 141 5.99 16.60 14.94
C SER A 141 5.31 16.77 13.58
N ALA A 142 4.76 17.95 13.30
CA ALA A 142 4.14 18.26 12.02
C ALA A 142 5.16 18.36 10.88
N SER A 143 6.37 18.88 11.13
CA SER A 143 7.42 19.03 10.11
C SER A 143 8.05 17.70 9.63
N ARG A 144 7.69 16.58 10.25
CA ARG A 144 8.02 15.25 9.72
C ARG A 144 7.32 14.97 8.38
N PHE A 145 6.24 15.70 8.10
CA PHE A 145 5.55 15.64 6.82
C PHE A 145 6.01 16.77 5.91
N THR A 146 6.59 16.41 4.75
CA THR A 146 6.91 17.41 3.72
C THR A 146 5.64 17.68 2.91
N VAL A 147 5.00 18.82 3.17
CA VAL A 147 3.84 19.29 2.42
C VAL A 147 4.32 20.44 1.53
N LYS A 148 4.16 20.29 0.21
CA LYS A 148 4.46 21.35 -0.76
C LYS A 148 3.22 22.19 -1.01
#